data_fb246d5395de5bfdf217ab1110c1c278
#
_entry.id   fb246d5395de5bfdf217ab1110c1c278
#
_cell.length_a   1.000
_cell.length_b   1.000
_cell.length_c   1.000
_cell.angle_alpha   90.00
_cell.angle_beta   90.00
_cell.angle_gamma   90.00
#
_symmetry.space_group_name_H-M   'P 1'
#
loop_
_entity.id
_entity.type
_entity.pdbx_description
1 polymer ?
#
loop_
_entity_poly.entity_id
_entity_poly.type
_entity_poly.pdbx_seq_one_letter_code
_entity_poly.pdbx_strand_id
1 'polypeptide(L)'
;MQSNPFIRTTARGLLAGAALLVAVAVPATGWGQTAYVAPKPANDALYQALGGQTGLVKLMDDFMQRLLADPRMKPFFIDVDQPHVKEQLVAQFCEVSGGPCKLDGPNMKKVHDGIDINKGRFNAMVEVLQQAMDAQGIAFAAQNRLLAQLAPMHRDIINVK
;
A
#
# COMPACT_ATOMS: atom_id res chain seq x y z
N MET A 1 34.05 20.43 -57.64
CA MET A 1 35.00 19.71 -58.51
C MET A 1 34.87 18.25 -58.13
N GLN A 2 34.32 17.59 -59.06
CA GLN A 2 34.51 16.20 -59.63
C GLN A 2 33.98 15.12 -58.71
N SER A 3 32.98 14.49 -59.10
CA SER A 3 32.57 13.66 -60.26
C SER A 3 32.45 12.19 -59.82
N ASN A 4 31.22 11.71 -59.93
CA ASN A 4 30.82 10.30 -60.08
C ASN A 4 31.69 9.56 -61.15
N PRO A 5 31.63 8.26 -61.41
CA PRO A 5 30.46 7.36 -61.32
C PRO A 5 30.83 5.87 -60.99
N PHE A 6 29.89 4.96 -60.82
CA PHE A 6 29.62 3.83 -61.73
C PHE A 6 28.51 2.93 -61.16
N ILE A 7 27.45 2.90 -61.90
CA ILE A 7 26.36 1.93 -61.90
C ILE A 7 26.88 0.56 -62.38
N ARG A 8 26.48 -0.52 -61.76
CA ARG A 8 26.21 -1.79 -62.45
C ARG A 8 25.07 -2.57 -61.80
N THR A 9 24.01 -2.61 -62.55
CA THR A 9 22.83 -3.46 -62.43
C THR A 9 23.21 -4.91 -62.76
N THR A 10 22.79 -5.87 -61.93
CA THR A 10 22.48 -7.23 -62.41
C THR A 10 21.25 -7.74 -61.68
N ALA A 11 20.25 -8.03 -62.48
CA ALA A 11 19.03 -8.72 -62.13
C ALA A 11 19.23 -10.23 -62.01
N ARG A 12 18.39 -10.85 -61.21
CA ARG A 12 17.73 -12.16 -61.37
C ARG A 12 17.74 -12.99 -60.09
N GLY A 13 16.54 -13.37 -59.71
CA GLY A 13 16.31 -14.46 -58.78
C GLY A 13 15.00 -14.30 -57.97
N LEU A 14 13.85 -14.46 -58.65
CA LEU A 14 12.59 -14.75 -57.97
C LEU A 14 12.70 -16.14 -57.34
N LEU A 15 12.64 -16.20 -56.00
CA LEU A 15 12.25 -17.41 -55.30
C LEU A 15 11.14 -16.99 -54.32
N ALA A 16 9.93 -17.37 -54.70
CA ALA A 16 8.74 -17.29 -53.87
C ALA A 16 8.87 -18.30 -52.72
N GLY A 17 9.29 -17.82 -51.56
CA GLY A 17 9.26 -18.57 -50.31
C GLY A 17 7.94 -18.24 -49.58
N ALA A 18 6.98 -19.16 -49.66
CA ALA A 18 5.76 -19.08 -48.82
C ALA A 18 6.16 -19.28 -47.35
N ALA A 19 6.28 -18.20 -46.61
CA ALA A 19 6.43 -18.26 -45.16
C ALA A 19 5.04 -18.59 -44.53
N LEU A 20 4.90 -19.85 -44.13
CA LEU A 20 3.80 -20.24 -43.24
C LEU A 20 3.99 -19.53 -41.86
N LEU A 21 3.22 -18.49 -41.64
CA LEU A 21 3.08 -17.90 -40.32
C LEU A 21 2.22 -18.85 -39.45
N VAL A 22 2.90 -19.70 -38.70
CA VAL A 22 2.25 -20.43 -37.60
C VAL A 22 1.97 -19.43 -36.49
N ALA A 23 0.75 -18.97 -36.41
CA ALA A 23 0.26 -18.18 -35.29
C ALA A 23 0.20 -19.11 -34.05
N VAL A 24 1.23 -19.06 -33.20
CA VAL A 24 1.17 -19.69 -31.88
C VAL A 24 0.23 -18.84 -31.02
N ALA A 25 -0.99 -19.30 -30.83
CA ALA A 25 -1.91 -18.74 -29.86
C ALA A 25 -1.36 -19.04 -28.47
N VAL A 26 -0.70 -18.04 -27.86
CA VAL A 26 -0.31 -18.10 -26.44
C VAL A 26 -1.60 -17.94 -25.63
N PRO A 27 -2.00 -18.95 -24.83
CA PRO A 27 -3.14 -18.78 -23.93
C PRO A 27 -2.80 -17.64 -22.96
N ALA A 28 -3.61 -16.60 -22.95
CA ALA A 28 -3.57 -15.58 -21.92
C ALA A 28 -3.96 -16.24 -20.59
N THR A 29 -2.99 -16.79 -19.89
CA THR A 29 -3.18 -17.21 -18.49
C THR A 29 -3.48 -15.95 -17.71
N GLY A 30 -4.77 -15.74 -17.44
CA GLY A 30 -5.23 -14.68 -16.56
C GLY A 30 -4.49 -14.83 -15.22
N TRP A 31 -3.62 -13.89 -14.93
CA TRP A 31 -2.98 -13.78 -13.63
C TRP A 31 -4.08 -13.42 -12.64
N GLY A 32 -4.67 -14.43 -12.04
CA GLY A 32 -5.57 -14.24 -10.92
C GLY A 32 -4.80 -13.49 -9.83
N GLN A 33 -5.10 -12.21 -9.69
CA GLN A 33 -4.57 -11.41 -8.58
C GLN A 33 -5.25 -11.93 -7.31
N THR A 34 -4.69 -12.96 -6.71
CA THR A 34 -5.02 -13.32 -5.33
C THR A 34 -4.69 -12.12 -4.46
N ALA A 35 -5.69 -11.63 -3.71
CA ALA A 35 -5.47 -10.55 -2.76
C ALA A 35 -4.34 -10.99 -1.81
N TYR A 36 -3.22 -10.26 -1.82
CA TYR A 36 -2.13 -10.50 -0.88
C TYR A 36 -2.64 -10.12 0.52
N VAL A 37 -2.77 -11.10 1.38
CA VAL A 37 -2.96 -10.91 2.81
C VAL A 37 -1.59 -11.06 3.44
N ALA A 38 -1.10 -10.01 4.10
CA ALA A 38 0.19 -10.09 4.79
C ALA A 38 0.11 -11.20 5.85
N PRO A 39 1.06 -12.15 5.88
CA PRO A 39 1.07 -13.19 6.90
C PRO A 39 1.22 -12.55 8.27
N LYS A 40 0.44 -13.04 9.25
CA LYS A 40 0.59 -12.60 10.64
C LYS A 40 2.04 -12.83 11.08
N PRO A 41 2.68 -11.85 11.76
CA PRO A 41 4.03 -12.04 12.27
C PRO A 41 4.13 -13.32 13.13
N ALA A 42 5.18 -14.11 12.92
CA ALA A 42 5.40 -15.36 13.64
C ALA A 42 5.75 -15.15 15.12
N ASN A 43 6.07 -13.92 15.51
CA ASN A 43 6.44 -13.53 16.86
C ASN A 43 6.08 -12.05 17.11
N ASP A 44 6.26 -11.60 18.33
CA ASP A 44 5.96 -10.23 18.80
C ASP A 44 7.10 -9.21 18.58
N ALA A 45 8.16 -9.56 17.84
CA ALA A 45 9.33 -8.71 17.69
C ALA A 45 8.99 -7.33 17.09
N LEU A 46 8.02 -7.24 16.18
CA LEU A 46 7.56 -5.95 15.66
C LEU A 46 6.80 -5.17 16.74
N TYR A 47 5.91 -5.82 17.48
CA TYR A 47 5.18 -5.22 18.59
C TYR A 47 6.14 -4.65 19.66
N GLN A 48 7.19 -5.39 20.02
CA GLN A 48 8.23 -4.91 20.94
C GLN A 48 9.01 -3.72 20.35
N ALA A 49 9.34 -3.76 19.06
CA ALA A 49 10.02 -2.67 18.37
C ALA A 49 9.17 -1.38 18.29
N LEU A 50 7.85 -1.48 18.38
CA LEU A 50 6.92 -0.36 18.49
C LEU A 50 6.73 0.12 19.95
N GLY A 51 7.44 -0.47 20.91
CA GLY A 51 7.37 -0.14 22.34
C GLY A 51 6.24 -0.84 23.10
N GLY A 52 5.70 -1.93 22.56
CA GLY A 52 4.63 -2.69 23.16
C GLY A 52 3.35 -1.85 23.32
N GLN A 53 2.50 -2.22 24.29
CA GLN A 53 1.24 -1.53 24.56
C GLN A 53 1.44 -0.03 24.85
N THR A 54 2.42 0.28 25.70
CA THR A 54 2.69 1.68 26.09
C THR A 54 3.18 2.51 24.91
N GLY A 55 4.03 1.95 24.03
CA GLY A 55 4.52 2.61 22.83
C GLY A 55 3.38 2.87 21.83
N LEU A 56 2.49 1.88 21.64
CA LEU A 56 1.34 2.03 20.75
C LEU A 56 0.34 3.09 21.24
N VAL A 57 0.07 3.17 22.55
CA VAL A 57 -0.81 4.22 23.10
C VAL A 57 -0.21 5.60 22.83
N LYS A 58 1.09 5.80 23.10
CA LYS A 58 1.77 7.07 22.81
C LYS A 58 1.76 7.40 21.32
N LEU A 59 1.97 6.39 20.48
CA LEU A 59 1.93 6.56 19.02
C LEU A 59 0.55 7.03 18.56
N MET A 60 -0.52 6.43 19.06
CA MET A 60 -1.88 6.81 18.68
C MET A 60 -2.29 8.18 19.24
N ASP A 61 -1.77 8.59 20.38
CA ASP A 61 -1.98 9.93 20.91
C ASP A 61 -1.33 11.01 20.04
N ASP A 62 -0.06 10.84 19.65
CA ASP A 62 0.64 11.78 18.75
C ASP A 62 0.03 11.72 17.33
N PHE A 63 -0.28 10.54 16.84
CA PHE A 63 -0.90 10.36 15.51
C PHE A 63 -2.24 11.08 15.42
N MET A 64 -3.13 10.94 16.40
CA MET A 64 -4.42 11.64 16.42
C MET A 64 -4.25 13.17 16.47
N GLN A 65 -3.30 13.69 17.24
CA GLN A 65 -3.01 15.12 17.26
C GLN A 65 -2.56 15.62 15.87
N ARG A 66 -1.72 14.87 15.19
CA ARG A 66 -1.27 15.20 13.83
C ARG A 66 -2.38 15.10 12.80
N LEU A 67 -3.25 14.09 12.88
CA LEU A 67 -4.43 13.97 12.03
C LEU A 67 -5.35 15.19 12.15
N LEU A 68 -5.56 15.69 13.38
CA LEU A 68 -6.35 16.89 13.63
C LEU A 68 -5.65 18.20 13.21
N ALA A 69 -4.33 18.21 13.14
CA ALA A 69 -3.54 19.34 12.66
C ALA A 69 -3.40 19.39 11.14
N ASP A 70 -3.44 18.23 10.46
CA ASP A 70 -3.32 18.15 9.00
C ASP A 70 -4.67 18.50 8.32
N PRO A 71 -4.72 19.56 7.48
CA PRO A 71 -5.98 19.99 6.85
C PRO A 71 -6.59 18.94 5.91
N ARG A 72 -5.81 17.98 5.41
CA ARG A 72 -6.28 16.88 4.57
C ARG A 72 -6.99 15.81 5.39
N MET A 73 -6.60 15.63 6.67
CA MET A 73 -7.07 14.58 7.56
C MET A 73 -8.10 15.06 8.56
N LYS A 74 -7.98 16.29 9.05
CA LYS A 74 -8.86 16.88 10.06
C LYS A 74 -10.35 16.65 9.80
N PRO A 75 -10.90 16.81 8.58
CA PRO A 75 -12.33 16.61 8.33
C PRO A 75 -12.85 15.21 8.65
N PHE A 76 -11.96 14.20 8.67
CA PHE A 76 -12.32 12.80 8.95
C PHE A 76 -12.29 12.47 10.46
N PHE A 77 -11.63 13.30 11.27
CA PHE A 77 -11.35 12.99 12.68
C PHE A 77 -11.88 14.01 13.68
N ILE A 78 -12.37 15.17 13.23
CA ILE A 78 -12.79 16.24 14.14
C ILE A 78 -14.09 15.91 14.86
N ASP A 79 -15.03 15.23 14.20
CA ASP A 79 -16.38 14.95 14.70
C ASP A 79 -16.60 13.48 15.11
N VAL A 80 -15.51 12.69 15.23
CA VAL A 80 -15.60 11.29 15.67
C VAL A 80 -15.31 11.15 17.17
N ASP A 81 -15.69 10.02 17.76
CA ASP A 81 -15.22 9.62 19.09
C ASP A 81 -13.72 9.27 19.05
N GLN A 82 -12.87 10.28 19.19
CA GLN A 82 -11.42 10.14 19.10
C GLN A 82 -10.82 9.17 20.11
N PRO A 83 -11.24 9.13 21.39
CA PRO A 83 -10.82 8.09 22.32
C PRO A 83 -11.08 6.68 21.79
N HIS A 84 -12.30 6.42 21.32
CA HIS A 84 -12.66 5.12 20.75
C HIS A 84 -11.83 4.78 19.51
N VAL A 85 -11.64 5.73 18.58
CA VAL A 85 -10.80 5.50 17.39
C VAL A 85 -9.36 5.17 17.79
N LYS A 86 -8.78 5.86 18.78
CA LYS A 86 -7.43 5.55 19.28
C LYS A 86 -7.34 4.14 19.88
N GLU A 87 -8.31 3.72 20.66
CA GLU A 87 -8.37 2.36 21.22
C GLU A 87 -8.39 1.30 20.11
N GLN A 88 -9.22 1.50 19.09
CA GLN A 88 -9.30 0.58 17.94
C GLN A 88 -7.97 0.53 17.15
N LEU A 89 -7.31 1.66 16.94
CA LEU A 89 -6.01 1.72 16.29
C LEU A 89 -4.91 1.05 17.12
N VAL A 90 -4.92 1.21 18.44
CA VAL A 90 -3.98 0.51 19.34
C VAL A 90 -4.20 -1.00 19.25
N ALA A 91 -5.45 -1.48 19.30
CA ALA A 91 -5.76 -2.90 19.18
C ALA A 91 -5.34 -3.47 17.81
N GLN A 92 -5.63 -2.73 16.73
CA GLN A 92 -5.24 -3.11 15.37
C GLN A 92 -3.72 -3.20 15.22
N PHE A 93 -2.99 -2.18 15.64
CA PHE A 93 -1.53 -2.15 15.49
C PHE A 93 -0.86 -3.20 16.38
N CYS A 94 -1.39 -3.45 17.55
CA CYS A 94 -0.97 -4.53 18.41
C CYS A 94 -1.16 -5.90 17.70
N GLU A 95 -2.34 -6.17 17.15
CA GLU A 95 -2.64 -7.44 16.47
C GLU A 95 -1.75 -7.66 15.23
N VAL A 96 -1.66 -6.65 14.34
CA VAL A 96 -0.90 -6.79 13.08
C VAL A 96 0.61 -6.82 13.31
N SER A 97 1.10 -6.33 14.45
CA SER A 97 2.51 -6.40 14.82
C SER A 97 2.90 -7.66 15.60
N GLY A 98 1.95 -8.55 15.86
CA GLY A 98 2.19 -9.82 16.57
C GLY A 98 2.01 -9.74 18.08
N GLY A 99 1.44 -8.64 18.58
CA GLY A 99 1.10 -8.50 20.00
C GLY A 99 -0.07 -9.39 20.42
N PRO A 100 -0.42 -9.40 21.73
CA PRO A 100 -1.42 -10.29 22.30
C PRO A 100 -2.87 -9.84 22.07
N CYS A 101 -3.06 -8.68 21.44
CA CYS A 101 -4.39 -8.08 21.25
C CYS A 101 -5.14 -8.75 20.10
N LYS A 102 -6.46 -8.51 20.10
CA LYS A 102 -7.34 -8.79 18.97
C LYS A 102 -8.16 -7.55 18.68
N LEU A 103 -8.32 -7.25 17.41
CA LEU A 103 -9.23 -6.21 16.95
C LEU A 103 -10.63 -6.82 16.88
N ASP A 104 -11.51 -6.43 17.80
CA ASP A 104 -12.91 -6.80 17.79
C ASP A 104 -13.73 -5.66 17.15
N GLY A 105 -14.59 -6.00 16.19
CA GLY A 105 -15.43 -5.00 15.55
C GLY A 105 -15.71 -5.27 14.09
N PRO A 106 -16.37 -4.32 13.40
CA PRO A 106 -16.62 -4.42 11.97
C PRO A 106 -15.32 -4.41 11.15
N ASN A 107 -15.33 -5.07 10.01
CA ASN A 107 -14.16 -5.06 9.10
C ASN A 107 -13.87 -3.66 8.52
N MET A 108 -12.68 -3.47 7.97
CA MET A 108 -12.21 -2.19 7.41
C MET A 108 -13.17 -1.60 6.39
N LYS A 109 -13.74 -2.42 5.51
CA LYS A 109 -14.71 -1.96 4.51
C LYS A 109 -15.94 -1.34 5.14
N LYS A 110 -16.49 -1.97 6.19
CA LYS A 110 -17.72 -1.50 6.85
C LYS A 110 -17.49 -0.20 7.65
N VAL A 111 -16.35 -0.07 8.34
CA VAL A 111 -16.04 1.14 9.12
C VAL A 111 -15.67 2.34 8.26
N HIS A 112 -15.28 2.13 7.01
CA HIS A 112 -14.93 3.20 6.07
C HIS A 112 -16.01 3.43 4.99
N ASP A 113 -17.13 2.72 5.07
CA ASP A 113 -18.23 2.90 4.11
C ASP A 113 -18.84 4.31 4.22
N GLY A 114 -19.04 4.96 3.07
CA GLY A 114 -19.60 6.30 3.01
C GLY A 114 -18.68 7.45 3.46
N ILE A 115 -17.40 7.20 3.75
CA ILE A 115 -16.45 8.27 4.17
C ILE A 115 -15.74 8.91 2.96
N ASP A 116 -15.95 8.42 1.74
CA ASP A 116 -15.36 8.93 0.49
C ASP A 116 -13.82 9.01 0.49
N ILE A 117 -13.17 7.93 0.94
CA ILE A 117 -11.71 7.86 0.97
C ILE A 117 -11.18 7.50 -0.42
N ASN A 118 -10.40 8.41 -1.01
CA ASN A 118 -9.64 8.16 -2.22
C ASN A 118 -8.15 7.85 -1.91
N LYS A 119 -7.41 7.47 -2.94
CA LYS A 119 -5.98 7.14 -2.83
C LYS A 119 -5.14 8.29 -2.24
N GLY A 120 -5.44 9.55 -2.59
CA GLY A 120 -4.73 10.71 -2.06
C GLY A 120 -4.93 10.87 -0.55
N ARG A 121 -6.16 10.71 -0.07
CA ARG A 121 -6.50 10.75 1.37
C ARG A 121 -5.86 9.61 2.14
N PHE A 122 -5.90 8.40 1.56
CA PHE A 122 -5.21 7.24 2.15
C PHE A 122 -3.70 7.49 2.27
N ASN A 123 -3.04 7.98 1.22
CA ASN A 123 -1.61 8.27 1.25
C ASN A 123 -1.28 9.38 2.27
N ALA A 124 -2.10 10.42 2.37
CA ALA A 124 -1.91 11.47 3.36
C ALA A 124 -1.96 10.93 4.81
N MET A 125 -2.87 10.00 5.09
CA MET A 125 -2.90 9.32 6.39
C MET A 125 -1.63 8.53 6.67
N VAL A 126 -1.08 7.81 5.67
CA VAL A 126 0.18 7.07 5.79
C VAL A 126 1.35 8.02 6.07
N GLU A 127 1.42 9.17 5.39
CA GLU A 127 2.43 10.21 5.64
C GLU A 127 2.38 10.73 7.08
N VAL A 128 1.18 11.01 7.60
CA VAL A 128 1.00 11.48 8.98
C VAL A 128 1.42 10.39 9.98
N LEU A 129 1.10 9.13 9.71
CA LEU A 129 1.55 8.00 10.54
C LEU A 129 3.07 7.88 10.55
N GLN A 130 3.74 8.01 9.40
CA GLN A 130 5.20 8.00 9.34
C GLN A 130 5.82 9.12 10.16
N GLN A 131 5.28 10.34 10.09
CA GLN A 131 5.72 11.47 10.91
C GLN A 131 5.58 11.19 12.42
N ALA A 132 4.49 10.54 12.83
CA ALA A 132 4.29 10.16 14.23
C ALA A 132 5.30 9.10 14.68
N MET A 133 5.58 8.11 13.84
CA MET A 133 6.59 7.08 14.11
C MET A 133 8.00 7.67 14.19
N ASP A 134 8.34 8.60 13.30
CA ASP A 134 9.63 9.32 13.31
C ASP A 134 9.81 10.13 14.61
N ALA A 135 8.77 10.85 15.02
CA ALA A 135 8.80 11.65 16.25
C ALA A 135 9.00 10.79 17.51
N GLN A 136 8.56 9.54 17.50
CA GLN A 136 8.81 8.58 18.58
C GLN A 136 10.13 7.84 18.47
N GLY A 137 10.94 8.11 17.44
CA GLY A 137 12.22 7.44 17.22
C GLY A 137 12.09 5.96 16.86
N ILE A 138 10.94 5.53 16.34
CA ILE A 138 10.73 4.15 15.87
C ILE A 138 11.67 3.91 14.68
N ALA A 139 12.50 2.87 14.75
CA ALA A 139 13.46 2.56 13.71
C ALA A 139 12.76 2.34 12.33
N PHE A 140 13.33 2.90 11.27
CA PHE A 140 12.77 2.85 9.91
C PHE A 140 12.42 1.43 9.43
N ALA A 141 13.24 0.44 9.80
CA ALA A 141 12.94 -0.97 9.50
C ALA A 141 11.65 -1.47 10.18
N ALA A 142 11.34 -1.01 11.40
CA ALA A 142 10.12 -1.36 12.11
C ALA A 142 8.92 -0.63 11.49
N GLN A 143 9.08 0.65 11.11
CA GLN A 143 8.04 1.41 10.39
C GLN A 143 7.64 0.71 9.09
N ASN A 144 8.61 0.33 8.26
CA ASN A 144 8.34 -0.36 6.99
C ASN A 144 7.66 -1.71 7.19
N ARG A 145 8.04 -2.46 8.23
CA ARG A 145 7.38 -3.72 8.57
C ARG A 145 5.93 -3.49 9.00
N LEU A 146 5.64 -2.47 9.78
CA LEU A 146 4.26 -2.13 10.16
C LEU A 146 3.45 -1.71 8.93
N LEU A 147 3.97 -0.82 8.10
CA LEU A 147 3.30 -0.37 6.88
C LEU A 147 3.03 -1.53 5.91
N ALA A 148 3.92 -2.51 5.81
CA ALA A 148 3.71 -3.71 5.01
C ALA A 148 2.54 -4.58 5.54
N GLN A 149 2.29 -4.60 6.85
CA GLN A 149 1.13 -5.28 7.44
C GLN A 149 -0.18 -4.52 7.15
N LEU A 150 -0.14 -3.19 7.14
CA LEU A 150 -1.32 -2.35 6.91
C LEU A 150 -1.67 -2.19 5.43
N ALA A 151 -0.69 -2.23 4.54
CA ALA A 151 -0.86 -1.96 3.11
C ALA A 151 -1.95 -2.80 2.42
N PRO A 152 -2.17 -4.09 2.70
CA PRO A 152 -3.25 -4.85 2.08
C PRO A 152 -4.66 -4.30 2.35
N MET A 153 -4.84 -3.59 3.46
CA MET A 153 -6.15 -3.04 3.88
C MET A 153 -6.62 -1.88 2.98
N HIS A 154 -5.72 -1.27 2.18
CA HIS A 154 -6.07 -0.15 1.31
C HIS A 154 -7.25 -0.45 0.38
N ARG A 155 -7.44 -1.72 -0.03
CA ARG A 155 -8.53 -2.15 -0.92
C ARG A 155 -9.89 -2.08 -0.26
N ASP A 156 -9.93 -2.25 1.06
CA ASP A 156 -11.16 -2.20 1.85
C ASP A 156 -11.47 -0.78 2.34
N ILE A 157 -10.45 0.09 2.37
CA ILE A 157 -10.55 1.47 2.88
C ILE A 157 -10.88 2.46 1.76
N ILE A 158 -10.20 2.32 0.59
CA ILE A 158 -10.45 3.22 -0.55
C ILE A 158 -11.77 2.85 -1.21
N ASN A 159 -12.75 3.75 -1.15
CA ASN A 159 -14.10 3.53 -1.64
C ASN A 159 -14.52 4.50 -2.76
N VAL A 160 -13.70 5.48 -3.11
CA VAL A 160 -13.88 6.37 -4.27
C VAL A 160 -12.61 6.43 -5.13
N LYS A 161 -12.79 6.67 -6.46
CA LYS A 161 -11.70 6.75 -7.45
C LYS A 161 -11.09 8.15 -7.51
#